data_ed0a890b33d3c93dcef8500b6f56a4cd
#
_entry.id   ed0a890b33d3c93dcef8500b6f56a4cd
#
_cell.length_a   1.000
_cell.length_b   1.000
_cell.length_c   1.000
_cell.angle_alpha   90.00
_cell.angle_beta   90.00
_cell.angle_gamma   90.00
#
_symmetry.space_group_name_H-M   'P 1'
#
loop_
_entity.id
_entity.type
_entity.pdbx_description
1 polymer ?
#
loop_
_entity_poly.entity_id
_entity_poly.type
_entity_poly.pdbx_seq_one_letter_code
_entity_poly.pdbx_strand_id
1 'polypeptide(L)'
;MANKLLLVGWDAADWKILHPLIDAGEMPALRRVVEAGASGSLLGSQPLVPAAQWTALATGKRPWQHRVCHPVERITDSQQAVPVTAARRRSLALWEMLARSGKRNLVVGWPATHGGRTENTVLVSDQYAQPTAGPGIKPWPPPPPGTYWPEDLNTRLDGLRMSPDDIKADVVSRYVPEWKKIDQKRDRRLGQLRLFLATDFSHQSAMMRLLGGGRWDFAAVRFPALGAISELFLPFRAPRSEWVAEAAFGLYQNVIGSACRMLDEMLHSLVQAAGSSASIMIVSEHGVNPRHFPPTAGRAGDNEAWKSPHGIFAACGPAFARDVLVIGASVLDIAPTVLTDFGLPIGDDMEGRVLIEGFAKPPEVTRVASWESAQTVSSPPAVEDPGSPDNSRAAATLRREWDWNLARSYLDAGRQQEALTVLERLFRGFPERVEVVQSLFHCQLALRKYSEAEETVQALLDGLPAGIWSLLPRAELCLARKQMQEVRELVSQAWNLHTTDPEALRWLGTLLLRLREWNALEELAKQALMLDENEPLAWLGLAEAQLRRRRAAEGEESALRAIGLNYYLPQAHFVLARALIAQGKWQRARDSMQTLLQLQPHNRAAATYAKRIGQQPRQSSNDKN
;
A
#
# COMPACT_ATOMS: atom_id res chain seq x y z
N MET A 1 -24.52 -14.32 -18.12
CA MET A 1 -23.25 -14.34 -18.88
C MET A 1 -22.15 -14.66 -17.89
N ALA A 2 -21.11 -15.41 -18.25
CA ALA A 2 -19.99 -15.63 -17.34
C ALA A 2 -19.26 -14.30 -17.10
N ASN A 3 -18.97 -13.97 -15.84
CA ASN A 3 -18.25 -12.76 -15.49
C ASN A 3 -16.84 -12.81 -16.07
N LYS A 4 -16.38 -11.71 -16.59
CA LYS A 4 -15.06 -11.55 -17.19
C LYS A 4 -14.42 -10.29 -16.63
N LEU A 5 -13.22 -10.39 -16.05
CA LEU A 5 -12.55 -9.28 -15.40
C LEU A 5 -11.08 -9.18 -15.79
N LEU A 6 -10.65 -7.98 -16.18
CA LEU A 6 -9.25 -7.60 -16.39
C LEU A 6 -8.79 -6.70 -15.22
N LEU A 7 -7.84 -7.19 -14.43
CA LEU A 7 -7.18 -6.47 -13.35
C LEU A 7 -5.85 -5.90 -13.86
N VAL A 8 -5.71 -4.59 -13.81
CA VAL A 8 -4.51 -3.85 -14.24
C VAL A 8 -3.85 -3.21 -13.03
N GLY A 9 -2.63 -3.61 -12.74
CA GLY A 9 -1.82 -3.05 -11.67
C GLY A 9 -0.84 -1.99 -12.18
N TRP A 10 -0.88 -0.79 -11.61
CA TRP A 10 0.08 0.29 -11.86
C TRP A 10 0.84 0.61 -10.58
N ASP A 11 2.16 0.35 -10.54
CA ASP A 11 2.95 0.68 -9.36
C ASP A 11 2.99 2.20 -9.14
N ALA A 12 2.78 2.63 -7.91
CA ALA A 12 2.90 4.04 -7.48
C ALA A 12 1.99 5.04 -8.23
N ALA A 13 0.88 4.59 -8.80
CA ALA A 13 -0.10 5.51 -9.35
C ALA A 13 -0.83 6.26 -8.23
N ASP A 14 -0.97 7.57 -8.39
CA ASP A 14 -1.53 8.48 -7.39
C ASP A 14 -2.50 9.47 -8.03
N TRP A 15 -3.67 9.65 -7.44
CA TRP A 15 -4.68 10.59 -7.93
C TRP A 15 -4.17 12.04 -7.97
N LYS A 16 -3.23 12.43 -7.09
CA LYS A 16 -2.59 13.75 -7.11
C LYS A 16 -1.78 14.02 -8.40
N ILE A 17 -1.34 12.95 -9.08
CA ILE A 17 -0.67 13.04 -10.39
C ILE A 17 -1.67 12.86 -11.51
N LEU A 18 -2.60 11.90 -11.38
CA LEU A 18 -3.48 11.47 -12.46
C LEU A 18 -4.63 12.44 -12.72
N HIS A 19 -5.28 13.01 -11.66
CA HIS A 19 -6.39 13.94 -11.84
C HIS A 19 -6.03 15.15 -12.70
N PRO A 20 -4.90 15.87 -12.48
CA PRO A 20 -4.52 16.98 -13.36
C PRO A 20 -4.34 16.57 -14.83
N LEU A 21 -3.87 15.35 -15.10
CA LEU A 21 -3.71 14.83 -16.45
C LEU A 21 -5.07 14.42 -17.07
N ILE A 22 -5.97 13.88 -16.27
CA ILE A 22 -7.35 13.58 -16.68
C ILE A 22 -8.08 14.88 -17.03
N ASP A 23 -7.98 15.89 -16.18
CA ASP A 23 -8.64 17.20 -16.38
C ASP A 23 -8.08 17.91 -17.62
N ALA A 24 -6.78 17.77 -17.89
CA ALA A 24 -6.15 18.27 -19.11
C ALA A 24 -6.52 17.46 -20.38
N GLY A 25 -7.26 16.35 -20.24
CA GLY A 25 -7.61 15.47 -21.35
C GLY A 25 -6.48 14.56 -21.84
N GLU A 26 -5.39 14.46 -21.08
CA GLU A 26 -4.19 13.72 -21.46
C GLU A 26 -4.25 12.21 -21.11
N MET A 27 -5.28 11.78 -20.36
CA MET A 27 -5.53 10.38 -19.99
C MET A 27 -6.97 9.95 -20.31
N PRO A 28 -7.34 9.87 -21.60
CA PRO A 28 -8.71 9.61 -22.01
C PRO A 28 -9.20 8.18 -21.73
N ALA A 29 -8.31 7.18 -21.62
CA ALA A 29 -8.70 5.82 -21.29
C ALA A 29 -9.05 5.67 -19.81
N LEU A 30 -8.22 6.19 -18.92
CA LEU A 30 -8.48 6.22 -17.48
C LEU A 30 -9.71 7.07 -17.16
N ARG A 31 -9.86 8.23 -17.80
CA ARG A 31 -11.04 9.08 -17.65
C ARG A 31 -12.33 8.30 -17.91
N ARG A 32 -12.39 7.53 -19.02
CA ARG A 32 -13.56 6.70 -19.32
C ARG A 32 -13.83 5.64 -18.25
N VAL A 33 -12.80 5.02 -17.68
CA VAL A 33 -12.98 4.03 -16.61
C VAL A 33 -13.57 4.70 -15.35
N VAL A 34 -13.07 5.87 -14.98
CA VAL A 34 -13.54 6.63 -13.81
C VAL A 34 -14.98 7.09 -14.00
N GLU A 35 -15.31 7.74 -15.13
CA GLU A 35 -16.66 8.27 -15.42
C GLU A 35 -17.70 7.15 -15.61
N ALA A 36 -17.29 5.99 -16.13
CA ALA A 36 -18.20 4.86 -16.36
C ALA A 36 -18.28 3.89 -15.18
N GLY A 37 -17.59 4.15 -14.07
CA GLY A 37 -17.43 3.18 -13.01
C GLY A 37 -17.37 3.75 -11.61
N ALA A 38 -16.76 2.98 -10.72
CA ALA A 38 -16.50 3.34 -9.35
C ALA A 38 -15.00 3.62 -9.18
N SER A 39 -14.63 4.65 -8.41
CA SER A 39 -13.23 5.00 -8.18
C SER A 39 -12.99 5.49 -6.74
N GLY A 40 -11.74 5.48 -6.29
CA GLY A 40 -11.36 5.95 -4.97
C GLY A 40 -9.88 5.76 -4.69
N SER A 41 -9.45 6.15 -3.50
CA SER A 41 -8.09 5.86 -3.02
C SER A 41 -8.01 4.44 -2.48
N LEU A 42 -6.87 3.78 -2.69
CA LEU A 42 -6.58 2.44 -2.21
C LEU A 42 -5.46 2.48 -1.16
N LEU A 43 -5.77 2.16 0.08
CA LEU A 43 -4.80 2.17 1.17
C LEU A 43 -3.92 0.92 1.12
N GLY A 44 -2.60 1.11 1.03
CA GLY A 44 -1.62 0.03 1.20
C GLY A 44 -1.52 -0.44 2.65
N SER A 45 -1.20 -1.72 2.85
CA SER A 45 -0.87 -2.29 4.16
C SER A 45 0.62 -2.09 4.49
N GLN A 46 1.04 -2.32 5.72
CA GLN A 46 2.47 -2.28 6.03
C GLN A 46 3.12 -3.67 5.90
N PRO A 47 4.36 -3.74 5.41
CA PRO A 47 5.24 -2.68 4.89
C PRO A 47 4.87 -2.26 3.45
N LEU A 48 5.23 -1.03 3.04
CA LEU A 48 5.01 -0.54 1.66
C LEU A 48 6.06 -1.11 0.68
N VAL A 49 6.29 -2.40 0.75
CA VAL A 49 7.20 -3.15 -0.13
C VAL A 49 6.40 -3.75 -1.29
N PRO A 50 6.70 -3.45 -2.56
CA PRO A 50 5.87 -3.88 -3.69
C PRO A 50 5.53 -5.37 -3.69
N ALA A 51 6.50 -6.26 -3.48
CA ALA A 51 6.24 -7.71 -3.43
C ALA A 51 5.23 -8.10 -2.34
N ALA A 52 5.31 -7.47 -1.16
CA ALA A 52 4.39 -7.69 -0.05
C ALA A 52 2.98 -7.16 -0.37
N GLN A 53 2.90 -5.94 -0.91
CA GLN A 53 1.64 -5.27 -1.24
C GLN A 53 0.87 -5.99 -2.36
N TRP A 54 1.54 -6.28 -3.47
CA TRP A 54 0.92 -6.99 -4.59
C TRP A 54 0.50 -8.42 -4.23
N THR A 55 1.22 -9.05 -3.28
CA THR A 55 0.79 -10.36 -2.73
C THR A 55 -0.41 -10.18 -1.81
N ALA A 56 -0.44 -9.15 -0.96
CA ALA A 56 -1.58 -8.86 -0.10
C ALA A 56 -2.85 -8.59 -0.93
N LEU A 57 -2.73 -7.81 -2.01
CA LEU A 57 -3.81 -7.54 -2.96
C LEU A 57 -4.34 -8.83 -3.62
N ALA A 58 -3.43 -9.73 -4.03
CA ALA A 58 -3.80 -10.98 -4.69
C ALA A 58 -4.37 -12.05 -3.74
N THR A 59 -4.13 -11.94 -2.44
CA THR A 59 -4.53 -12.97 -1.45
C THR A 59 -5.64 -12.50 -0.50
N GLY A 60 -5.85 -11.19 -0.37
CA GLY A 60 -6.71 -10.59 0.67
C GLY A 60 -6.14 -10.74 2.08
N LYS A 61 -4.84 -11.03 2.20
CA LYS A 61 -4.17 -11.34 3.47
C LYS A 61 -2.93 -10.47 3.66
N ARG A 62 -2.53 -10.22 4.92
CA ARG A 62 -1.36 -9.42 5.25
C ARG A 62 -0.05 -10.19 5.11
N PRO A 63 1.10 -9.49 5.02
CA PRO A 63 2.42 -10.11 4.89
C PRO A 63 2.75 -11.13 5.99
N TRP A 64 2.29 -10.96 7.22
CA TRP A 64 2.48 -11.95 8.29
C TRP A 64 1.74 -13.27 8.01
N GLN A 65 0.65 -13.26 7.24
CA GLN A 65 -0.10 -14.45 6.83
C GLN A 65 0.51 -15.10 5.58
N HIS A 66 0.64 -14.31 4.47
CA HIS A 66 1.13 -14.86 3.20
C HIS A 66 2.66 -15.02 3.12
N ARG A 67 3.43 -14.50 4.10
CA ARG A 67 4.89 -14.65 4.27
C ARG A 67 5.78 -14.04 3.20
N VAL A 68 5.28 -13.22 2.33
CA VAL A 68 6.07 -12.41 1.39
C VAL A 68 6.31 -11.04 2.03
N CYS A 69 7.44 -10.86 2.69
CA CYS A 69 7.80 -9.63 3.41
C CYS A 69 8.92 -8.84 2.71
N HIS A 70 9.60 -9.45 1.72
CA HIS A 70 10.73 -8.83 1.03
C HIS A 70 10.73 -9.26 -0.44
N PRO A 71 11.20 -8.43 -1.39
CA PRO A 71 11.22 -8.76 -2.82
C PRO A 71 12.24 -9.85 -3.17
N VAL A 72 13.18 -10.11 -2.26
CA VAL A 72 14.26 -11.10 -2.44
C VAL A 72 14.21 -12.11 -1.31
N GLU A 73 14.44 -13.37 -1.65
CA GLU A 73 14.62 -14.46 -0.70
C GLU A 73 15.99 -15.10 -0.87
N ARG A 74 16.38 -15.93 0.07
CA ARG A 74 17.64 -16.65 0.03
C ARG A 74 17.40 -18.11 -0.29
N ILE A 75 18.20 -18.67 -1.18
CA ILE A 75 18.27 -20.12 -1.39
C ILE A 75 19.23 -20.70 -0.35
N THR A 76 18.75 -21.66 0.44
CA THR A 76 19.46 -22.28 1.56
C THR A 76 20.82 -22.88 1.16
N ASP A 77 20.89 -23.50 -0.01
CA ASP A 77 22.07 -24.26 -0.43
C ASP A 77 23.13 -23.44 -1.17
N SER A 78 22.78 -22.29 -1.77
CA SER A 78 23.67 -21.52 -2.65
C SER A 78 24.09 -20.17 -2.10
N GLN A 79 23.54 -19.73 -0.99
CA GLN A 79 23.73 -18.40 -0.38
C GLN A 79 23.35 -17.22 -1.32
N GLN A 80 22.76 -17.50 -2.48
CA GLN A 80 22.36 -16.48 -3.42
C GLN A 80 21.02 -15.84 -3.03
N ALA A 81 20.97 -14.51 -3.11
CA ALA A 81 19.74 -13.78 -3.03
C ALA A 81 19.00 -13.88 -4.37
N VAL A 82 17.78 -14.39 -4.37
CA VAL A 82 16.93 -14.53 -5.56
C VAL A 82 15.61 -13.81 -5.34
N PRO A 83 14.95 -13.35 -6.40
CA PRO A 83 13.60 -12.80 -6.28
C PRO A 83 12.65 -13.80 -5.62
N VAL A 84 11.71 -13.27 -4.82
CA VAL A 84 10.73 -14.10 -4.12
C VAL A 84 9.89 -14.91 -5.11
N THR A 85 9.66 -16.18 -4.79
CA THR A 85 8.99 -17.15 -5.66
C THR A 85 7.57 -17.49 -5.17
N ALA A 86 6.79 -18.18 -6.01
CA ALA A 86 5.48 -18.71 -5.65
C ALA A 86 5.54 -19.68 -4.45
N ALA A 87 6.64 -20.44 -4.32
CA ALA A 87 6.85 -21.39 -3.23
C ALA A 87 6.97 -20.71 -1.84
N ARG A 88 7.37 -19.45 -1.80
CA ARG A 88 7.46 -18.70 -0.55
C ARG A 88 6.09 -18.24 -0.04
N ARG A 89 5.14 -18.01 -0.95
CA ARG A 89 3.80 -17.56 -0.58
C ARG A 89 2.99 -18.69 0.06
N ARG A 90 2.51 -18.46 1.28
CA ARG A 90 1.74 -19.45 2.07
C ARG A 90 0.23 -19.31 1.93
N SER A 91 -0.25 -18.34 1.19
CA SER A 91 -1.67 -18.14 0.94
C SER A 91 -1.97 -18.31 -0.53
N LEU A 92 -3.14 -18.81 -0.87
CA LEU A 92 -3.59 -18.89 -2.25
C LEU A 92 -3.79 -17.50 -2.83
N ALA A 93 -3.29 -17.28 -4.03
CA ALA A 93 -3.57 -16.06 -4.78
C ALA A 93 -4.93 -16.19 -5.50
N LEU A 94 -5.46 -15.06 -5.87
CA LEU A 94 -6.75 -14.91 -6.53
C LEU A 94 -6.93 -15.85 -7.73
N TRP A 95 -5.92 -15.94 -8.61
CA TRP A 95 -5.96 -16.87 -9.76
C TRP A 95 -5.97 -18.34 -9.38
N GLU A 96 -5.41 -18.72 -8.22
CA GLU A 96 -5.46 -20.10 -7.72
C GLU A 96 -6.83 -20.43 -7.14
N MET A 97 -7.44 -19.49 -6.41
CA MET A 97 -8.82 -19.63 -5.91
C MET A 97 -9.82 -19.71 -7.06
N LEU A 98 -9.67 -18.84 -8.06
CA LEU A 98 -10.49 -18.85 -9.27
C LEU A 98 -10.30 -20.15 -10.09
N ALA A 99 -9.07 -20.64 -10.23
CA ALA A 99 -8.75 -21.88 -10.94
C ALA A 99 -9.41 -23.10 -10.28
N ARG A 100 -9.39 -23.19 -8.94
CA ARG A 100 -10.11 -24.24 -8.18
C ARG A 100 -11.63 -24.23 -8.43
N SER A 101 -12.16 -23.07 -8.83
CA SER A 101 -13.57 -22.89 -9.21
C SER A 101 -13.80 -23.02 -10.72
N GLY A 102 -12.83 -23.60 -11.46
CA GLY A 102 -12.91 -23.86 -12.90
C GLY A 102 -12.76 -22.64 -13.79
N LYS A 103 -12.33 -21.48 -13.27
CA LYS A 103 -12.09 -20.26 -14.05
C LYS A 103 -10.73 -20.31 -14.75
N ARG A 104 -10.67 -19.77 -15.96
CA ARG A 104 -9.45 -19.70 -16.78
C ARG A 104 -8.77 -18.36 -16.57
N ASN A 105 -7.52 -18.38 -16.15
CA ASN A 105 -6.80 -17.20 -15.72
C ASN A 105 -5.60 -16.91 -16.62
N LEU A 106 -5.34 -15.62 -16.84
CA LEU A 106 -4.14 -15.08 -17.47
C LEU A 106 -3.44 -14.18 -16.44
N VAL A 107 -2.17 -14.43 -16.13
CA VAL A 107 -1.41 -13.64 -15.15
C VAL A 107 -0.06 -13.25 -15.74
N VAL A 108 0.26 -11.95 -15.75
CA VAL A 108 1.51 -11.43 -16.31
C VAL A 108 2.16 -10.44 -15.33
N GLY A 109 3.44 -10.68 -14.99
CA GLY A 109 4.28 -9.74 -14.26
C GLY A 109 3.95 -9.56 -12.78
N TRP A 110 3.15 -10.46 -12.19
CA TRP A 110 2.76 -10.35 -10.78
C TRP A 110 3.85 -10.89 -9.85
N PRO A 111 4.21 -10.18 -8.76
CA PRO A 111 5.23 -10.63 -7.83
C PRO A 111 4.88 -11.96 -7.15
N ALA A 112 5.91 -12.68 -6.73
CA ALA A 112 5.80 -13.99 -6.09
C ALA A 112 4.98 -15.01 -6.92
N THR A 113 5.17 -14.98 -8.26
CA THR A 113 4.56 -15.94 -9.19
C THR A 113 5.58 -16.86 -9.85
N HIS A 114 6.87 -16.51 -9.79
CA HIS A 114 7.92 -17.32 -10.42
C HIS A 114 7.92 -18.76 -9.91
N GLY A 115 8.00 -19.73 -10.84
CA GLY A 115 7.92 -21.16 -10.52
C GLY A 115 6.51 -21.65 -10.15
N GLY A 116 5.49 -20.77 -10.17
CA GLY A 116 4.10 -21.13 -9.91
C GLY A 116 3.53 -22.02 -11.01
N ARG A 117 2.75 -23.04 -10.59
CA ARG A 117 2.06 -24.00 -11.47
C ARG A 117 0.64 -24.15 -10.97
N THR A 118 -0.33 -23.72 -11.77
CA THR A 118 -1.75 -23.76 -11.41
C THR A 118 -2.55 -24.19 -12.62
N GLU A 119 -3.39 -25.20 -12.46
CA GLU A 119 -4.33 -25.63 -13.51
C GLU A 119 -5.22 -24.46 -13.94
N ASN A 120 -5.74 -24.48 -15.15
CA ASN A 120 -6.58 -23.42 -15.71
C ASN A 120 -5.95 -22.01 -15.66
N THR A 121 -4.63 -21.90 -15.52
CA THR A 121 -3.94 -20.64 -15.46
C THR A 121 -2.78 -20.61 -16.46
N VAL A 122 -2.71 -19.54 -17.26
CA VAL A 122 -1.56 -19.17 -18.07
C VAL A 122 -0.81 -18.10 -17.29
N LEU A 123 0.45 -18.36 -16.94
CA LEU A 123 1.24 -17.52 -16.10
C LEU A 123 2.56 -17.13 -16.76
N VAL A 124 2.82 -15.83 -16.82
CA VAL A 124 4.10 -15.20 -17.15
C VAL A 124 4.57 -14.48 -15.91
N SER A 125 5.58 -15.01 -15.23
CA SER A 125 6.01 -14.49 -13.93
C SER A 125 6.64 -13.11 -14.04
N ASP A 126 6.81 -12.45 -12.89
CA ASP A 126 7.51 -11.18 -12.73
C ASP A 126 8.99 -11.24 -13.21
N GLN A 127 9.58 -12.44 -13.33
CA GLN A 127 10.94 -12.63 -13.84
C GLN A 127 11.03 -12.55 -15.36
N TYR A 128 9.91 -12.47 -16.08
CA TYR A 128 9.87 -12.42 -17.55
C TYR A 128 10.64 -11.23 -18.13
N ALA A 129 10.45 -10.06 -17.56
CA ALA A 129 11.03 -8.82 -18.05
C ALA A 129 12.07 -8.22 -17.09
N GLN A 130 12.39 -8.92 -16.00
CA GLN A 130 13.41 -8.45 -15.05
C GLN A 130 14.76 -8.31 -15.76
N PRO A 131 15.48 -7.20 -15.51
CA PRO A 131 16.79 -6.98 -16.08
C PRO A 131 17.81 -7.88 -15.39
N THR A 132 18.19 -8.96 -16.06
CA THR A 132 19.31 -9.81 -15.62
C THR A 132 20.67 -9.22 -16.03
N ALA A 133 20.64 -8.17 -16.86
CA ALA A 133 21.85 -7.54 -17.40
C ALA A 133 21.59 -6.05 -17.71
N GLY A 134 22.63 -5.22 -17.66
CA GLY A 134 22.57 -3.80 -17.99
C GLY A 134 22.40 -3.53 -19.50
N PRO A 135 22.18 -2.24 -19.88
CA PRO A 135 22.13 -1.83 -21.28
C PRO A 135 23.42 -2.22 -22.05
N GLY A 136 23.26 -2.56 -23.33
CA GLY A 136 24.41 -2.90 -24.22
C GLY A 136 24.86 -4.35 -24.17
N ILE A 137 24.25 -5.20 -23.31
CA ILE A 137 24.56 -6.65 -23.31
C ILE A 137 23.77 -7.34 -24.43
N LYS A 138 24.49 -7.99 -25.31
CA LYS A 138 23.92 -8.75 -26.45
C LYS A 138 24.55 -10.15 -26.54
N PRO A 139 23.72 -11.20 -26.73
CA PRO A 139 22.25 -11.19 -26.78
C PRO A 139 21.65 -10.87 -25.42
N TRP A 140 20.43 -10.31 -25.40
CA TRP A 140 19.66 -10.10 -24.15
C TRP A 140 19.40 -11.45 -23.49
N PRO A 141 19.78 -11.65 -22.22
CA PRO A 141 19.69 -12.96 -21.58
C PRO A 141 18.26 -13.50 -21.59
N PRO A 142 18.05 -14.80 -21.82
CA PRO A 142 16.72 -15.39 -21.73
C PRO A 142 16.17 -15.28 -20.31
N PRO A 143 14.83 -15.30 -20.14
CA PRO A 143 14.23 -15.36 -18.82
C PRO A 143 14.65 -16.65 -18.10
N PRO A 144 14.76 -16.64 -16.77
CA PRO A 144 15.13 -17.83 -16.01
C PRO A 144 14.10 -18.97 -16.17
N PRO A 145 14.50 -20.25 -16.01
CA PRO A 145 13.56 -21.38 -15.97
C PRO A 145 12.47 -21.16 -14.91
N GLY A 146 11.23 -21.59 -15.20
CA GLY A 146 10.09 -21.35 -14.31
C GLY A 146 9.37 -20.01 -14.52
N THR A 147 9.79 -19.22 -15.52
CA THR A 147 9.13 -17.97 -15.89
C THR A 147 7.74 -18.17 -16.47
N TYR A 148 7.52 -19.29 -17.15
CA TYR A 148 6.29 -19.58 -17.90
C TYR A 148 5.54 -20.79 -17.35
N TRP A 149 4.23 -20.71 -17.35
CA TRP A 149 3.34 -21.83 -17.13
C TRP A 149 2.09 -21.74 -18.02
N PRO A 150 1.77 -22.76 -18.86
CA PRO A 150 2.57 -23.94 -19.14
C PRO A 150 3.91 -23.63 -19.84
N GLU A 151 4.83 -24.56 -19.85
CA GLU A 151 6.22 -24.34 -20.31
C GLU A 151 6.33 -24.02 -21.81
N ASP A 152 5.42 -24.52 -22.65
CA ASP A 152 5.33 -24.24 -24.09
C ASP A 152 4.98 -22.77 -24.41
N LEU A 153 4.58 -22.00 -23.39
CA LEU A 153 4.27 -20.59 -23.52
C LEU A 153 5.48 -19.75 -23.99
N ASN A 154 6.70 -20.19 -23.70
CA ASN A 154 7.92 -19.55 -24.18
C ASN A 154 7.92 -19.39 -25.72
N THR A 155 7.51 -20.42 -26.46
CA THR A 155 7.42 -20.38 -27.93
C THR A 155 6.31 -19.44 -28.41
N ARG A 156 5.19 -19.35 -27.68
CA ARG A 156 4.06 -18.49 -28.03
C ARG A 156 4.34 -17.00 -27.81
N LEU A 157 5.29 -16.68 -26.92
CA LEU A 157 5.70 -15.31 -26.56
C LEU A 157 7.10 -14.95 -27.11
N ASP A 158 7.68 -15.82 -27.95
CA ASP A 158 8.97 -15.54 -28.56
C ASP A 158 8.95 -14.23 -29.35
N GLY A 159 10.04 -13.46 -29.23
CA GLY A 159 10.19 -12.15 -29.86
C GLY A 159 9.36 -11.01 -29.24
N LEU A 160 8.55 -11.26 -28.20
CA LEU A 160 7.73 -10.21 -27.56
C LEU A 160 8.41 -9.52 -26.38
N ARG A 161 9.47 -10.12 -25.84
CA ARG A 161 10.26 -9.54 -24.76
C ARG A 161 11.22 -8.49 -25.28
N MET A 162 11.11 -7.27 -24.77
CA MET A 162 11.94 -6.13 -25.17
C MET A 162 13.17 -6.00 -24.28
N SER A 163 14.30 -5.70 -24.89
CA SER A 163 15.51 -5.25 -24.21
C SER A 163 15.53 -3.72 -24.06
N PRO A 164 16.35 -3.14 -23.17
CA PRO A 164 16.51 -1.68 -23.10
C PRO A 164 16.97 -1.04 -24.41
N ASP A 165 17.71 -1.79 -25.26
CA ASP A 165 18.19 -1.32 -26.55
C ASP A 165 17.08 -1.27 -27.63
N ASP A 166 15.96 -1.96 -27.40
CA ASP A 166 14.78 -1.89 -28.26
C ASP A 166 13.98 -0.61 -28.06
N ILE A 167 14.20 0.09 -26.93
CA ILE A 167 13.58 1.38 -26.65
C ILE A 167 14.30 2.45 -27.47
N LYS A 168 13.72 2.82 -28.61
CA LYS A 168 14.32 3.72 -29.58
C LYS A 168 14.31 5.18 -29.11
N ALA A 169 15.04 6.02 -29.82
CA ALA A 169 15.22 7.43 -29.51
C ALA A 169 13.91 8.24 -29.56
N ASP A 170 12.99 7.89 -30.42
CA ASP A 170 11.66 8.49 -30.54
C ASP A 170 10.82 8.26 -29.28
N VAL A 171 10.85 7.04 -28.71
CA VAL A 171 10.23 6.74 -27.42
C VAL A 171 10.88 7.55 -26.31
N VAL A 172 12.21 7.56 -26.21
CA VAL A 172 12.94 8.32 -25.17
C VAL A 172 12.63 9.81 -25.25
N SER A 173 12.53 10.36 -26.47
CA SER A 173 12.24 11.79 -26.66
C SER A 173 10.85 12.23 -26.15
N ARG A 174 9.89 11.31 -26.01
CA ARG A 174 8.58 11.58 -25.38
C ARG A 174 8.69 11.87 -23.88
N TYR A 175 9.70 11.31 -23.22
CA TYR A 175 9.97 11.49 -21.78
C TYR A 175 10.99 12.61 -21.52
N VAL A 176 12.04 12.62 -22.30
CA VAL A 176 13.16 13.56 -22.20
C VAL A 176 13.45 14.16 -23.58
N PRO A 177 12.76 15.24 -23.99
CA PRO A 177 12.90 15.81 -25.33
C PRO A 177 14.34 16.16 -25.67
N GLU A 178 15.08 16.66 -24.71
CA GLU A 178 16.47 17.10 -24.87
C GLU A 178 17.51 16.01 -24.49
N TRP A 179 17.16 14.73 -24.57
CA TRP A 179 18.00 13.61 -24.15
C TRP A 179 19.43 13.62 -24.74
N LYS A 180 19.64 14.22 -25.92
CA LYS A 180 20.95 14.33 -26.56
C LYS A 180 21.92 15.25 -25.79
N LYS A 181 21.42 16.13 -24.92
CA LYS A 181 22.24 17.00 -24.06
C LYS A 181 22.83 16.25 -22.86
N ILE A 182 22.39 15.03 -22.61
CA ILE A 182 22.78 14.25 -21.43
C ILE A 182 24.05 13.44 -21.73
N ASP A 183 25.08 13.66 -20.92
CA ASP A 183 26.27 12.80 -20.90
C ASP A 183 25.94 11.45 -20.23
N GLN A 184 25.58 10.45 -21.01
CA GLN A 184 25.16 9.14 -20.53
C GLN A 184 26.28 8.34 -19.83
N LYS A 185 27.54 8.77 -19.89
CA LYS A 185 28.65 8.20 -19.11
C LYS A 185 28.58 8.65 -17.65
N ARG A 186 28.11 9.87 -17.41
CA ARG A 186 27.98 10.47 -16.08
C ARG A 186 26.58 10.32 -15.51
N ASP A 187 25.55 10.43 -16.33
CA ASP A 187 24.15 10.33 -15.95
C ASP A 187 23.51 9.08 -16.54
N ARG A 188 23.31 8.07 -15.69
CA ARG A 188 22.78 6.76 -16.09
C ARG A 188 21.25 6.70 -16.14
N ARG A 189 20.55 7.78 -15.80
CA ARG A 189 19.08 7.81 -15.68
C ARG A 189 18.36 7.45 -16.98
N LEU A 190 18.90 7.82 -18.15
CA LEU A 190 18.31 7.40 -19.43
C LEU A 190 18.41 5.89 -19.67
N GLY A 191 19.51 5.26 -19.28
CA GLY A 191 19.66 3.81 -19.36
C GLY A 191 18.66 3.10 -18.44
N GLN A 192 18.48 3.61 -17.22
CA GLN A 192 17.48 3.10 -16.27
C GLN A 192 16.04 3.31 -16.78
N LEU A 193 15.72 4.49 -17.33
CA LEU A 193 14.42 4.74 -17.95
C LEU A 193 14.10 3.74 -19.05
N ARG A 194 15.05 3.47 -19.97
CA ARG A 194 14.87 2.45 -21.03
C ARG A 194 14.60 1.07 -20.45
N LEU A 195 15.28 0.70 -19.37
CA LEU A 195 15.10 -0.56 -18.68
C LEU A 195 13.69 -0.71 -18.11
N PHE A 196 13.19 0.33 -17.44
CA PHE A 196 11.84 0.34 -16.87
C PHE A 196 10.77 0.25 -17.98
N LEU A 197 10.93 1.02 -19.04
CA LEU A 197 10.00 0.99 -20.18
C LEU A 197 10.00 -0.36 -20.89
N ALA A 198 11.16 -0.98 -21.07
CA ALA A 198 11.27 -2.31 -21.68
C ALA A 198 10.51 -3.38 -20.88
N THR A 199 10.48 -3.24 -19.54
CA THR A 199 9.70 -4.13 -18.66
C THR A 199 8.20 -4.00 -18.94
N ASP A 200 7.66 -2.80 -18.89
CA ASP A 200 6.23 -2.58 -19.11
C ASP A 200 5.80 -2.95 -20.53
N PHE A 201 6.59 -2.62 -21.54
CA PHE A 201 6.28 -3.00 -22.93
C PHE A 201 6.33 -4.52 -23.14
N SER A 202 7.22 -5.23 -22.46
CA SER A 202 7.25 -6.70 -22.46
C SER A 202 6.00 -7.29 -21.82
N HIS A 203 5.56 -6.77 -20.65
CA HIS A 203 4.33 -7.21 -20.00
C HIS A 203 3.09 -6.89 -20.85
N GLN A 204 3.04 -5.70 -21.46
CA GLN A 204 1.97 -5.31 -22.38
C GLN A 204 1.88 -6.27 -23.57
N SER A 205 3.00 -6.52 -24.24
CA SER A 205 3.05 -7.39 -25.42
C SER A 205 2.62 -8.81 -25.10
N ALA A 206 3.08 -9.36 -23.97
CA ALA A 206 2.68 -10.67 -23.50
C ALA A 206 1.17 -10.73 -23.19
N MET A 207 0.62 -9.78 -22.42
CA MET A 207 -0.80 -9.75 -22.09
C MET A 207 -1.68 -9.57 -23.34
N MET A 208 -1.32 -8.68 -24.27
CA MET A 208 -2.06 -8.48 -25.52
C MET A 208 -2.11 -9.77 -26.34
N ARG A 209 -0.99 -10.49 -26.44
CA ARG A 209 -0.92 -11.80 -27.11
C ARG A 209 -1.83 -12.83 -26.47
N LEU A 210 -1.88 -12.86 -25.13
CA LEU A 210 -2.69 -13.82 -24.37
C LEU A 210 -4.18 -13.51 -24.44
N LEU A 211 -4.57 -12.24 -24.36
CA LEU A 211 -5.99 -11.82 -24.48
C LEU A 211 -6.59 -12.21 -25.83
N GLY A 212 -5.78 -12.13 -26.92
CA GLY A 212 -6.20 -12.56 -28.26
C GLY A 212 -6.13 -14.07 -28.50
N GLY A 213 -5.52 -14.84 -27.60
CA GLY A 213 -5.17 -16.25 -27.80
C GLY A 213 -6.25 -17.27 -27.40
N GLY A 214 -7.40 -16.86 -26.88
CA GLY A 214 -8.41 -17.82 -26.45
C GLY A 214 -9.40 -17.30 -25.43
N ARG A 215 -10.16 -18.22 -24.84
CA ARG A 215 -11.17 -17.91 -23.82
C ARG A 215 -10.49 -17.75 -22.46
N TRP A 216 -10.78 -16.66 -21.77
CA TRP A 216 -10.37 -16.40 -20.40
C TRP A 216 -11.55 -15.82 -19.60
N ASP A 217 -11.51 -15.95 -18.29
CA ASP A 217 -12.52 -15.46 -17.37
C ASP A 217 -11.90 -14.35 -16.49
N PHE A 218 -10.67 -14.52 -16.05
CA PHE A 218 -9.90 -13.53 -15.28
C PHE A 218 -8.54 -13.28 -15.95
N ALA A 219 -8.14 -12.02 -16.04
CA ALA A 219 -6.81 -11.64 -16.48
C ALA A 219 -6.20 -10.60 -15.53
N ALA A 220 -4.93 -10.74 -15.19
CA ALA A 220 -4.20 -9.81 -14.34
C ALA A 220 -2.85 -9.45 -14.96
N VAL A 221 -2.55 -8.16 -15.10
CA VAL A 221 -1.27 -7.65 -15.58
C VAL A 221 -0.77 -6.54 -14.68
N ARG A 222 0.54 -6.53 -14.38
CA ARG A 222 1.19 -5.49 -13.59
C ARG A 222 2.23 -4.74 -14.41
N PHE A 223 2.24 -3.40 -14.26
CA PHE A 223 3.19 -2.47 -14.86
C PHE A 223 4.02 -1.79 -13.77
N PRO A 224 5.27 -2.24 -13.52
CA PRO A 224 6.10 -1.73 -12.43
C PRO A 224 6.86 -0.44 -12.77
N ALA A 225 6.90 -0.01 -14.04
CA ALA A 225 7.79 1.07 -14.47
C ALA A 225 7.47 2.41 -13.80
N LEU A 226 6.21 2.77 -13.58
CA LEU A 226 5.87 4.06 -12.96
C LEU A 226 6.43 4.16 -11.54
N GLY A 227 6.44 3.08 -10.75
CA GLY A 227 7.05 3.04 -9.42
C GLY A 227 8.56 3.31 -9.49
N ALA A 228 9.28 2.56 -10.34
CA ALA A 228 10.72 2.74 -10.53
C ALA A 228 11.08 4.11 -11.13
N ILE A 229 10.26 4.63 -12.04
CA ILE A 229 10.40 5.98 -12.59
C ILE A 229 10.17 7.02 -11.49
N SER A 230 9.15 6.84 -10.63
CA SER A 230 8.85 7.77 -9.55
C SER A 230 9.99 7.84 -8.54
N GLU A 231 10.55 6.72 -8.11
CA GLU A 231 11.71 6.69 -7.22
C GLU A 231 12.88 7.54 -7.76
N LEU A 232 13.12 7.49 -9.08
CA LEU A 232 14.27 8.14 -9.69
C LEU A 232 13.98 9.58 -10.14
N PHE A 233 12.77 9.89 -10.61
CA PHE A 233 12.46 11.15 -11.30
C PHE A 233 11.48 12.06 -10.56
N LEU A 234 10.86 11.59 -9.48
CA LEU A 234 9.93 12.40 -8.68
C LEU A 234 10.56 13.75 -8.21
N PRO A 235 11.86 13.84 -7.84
CA PRO A 235 12.52 15.10 -7.52
C PRO A 235 12.45 16.16 -8.61
N PHE A 236 12.30 15.77 -9.85
CA PHE A 236 12.26 16.67 -11.00
C PHE A 236 10.83 17.07 -11.42
N ARG A 237 9.79 16.58 -10.74
CA ARG A 237 8.42 16.98 -11.04
C ARG A 237 8.15 18.41 -10.58
N ALA A 238 7.36 19.17 -11.37
CA ALA A 238 6.93 20.50 -10.98
C ALA A 238 6.00 20.50 -9.74
N PRO A 239 6.10 21.52 -8.87
CA PRO A 239 7.03 22.65 -8.91
C PRO A 239 8.46 22.24 -8.52
N ARG A 240 9.47 22.92 -9.10
CA ARG A 240 10.88 22.65 -8.82
C ARG A 240 11.21 22.93 -7.35
N SER A 241 11.81 21.97 -6.67
CA SER A 241 12.36 22.18 -5.32
C SER A 241 13.68 22.97 -5.37
N GLU A 242 13.95 23.78 -4.34
CA GLU A 242 15.14 24.66 -4.28
C GLU A 242 16.47 23.90 -4.40
N TRP A 243 16.52 22.68 -3.86
CA TRP A 243 17.71 21.81 -3.90
C TRP A 243 17.91 21.09 -5.25
N VAL A 244 16.97 21.19 -6.19
CA VAL A 244 17.09 20.62 -7.54
C VAL A 244 17.67 21.64 -8.48
N ALA A 245 18.81 21.30 -9.11
CA ALA A 245 19.46 22.14 -10.11
C ALA A 245 18.53 22.40 -11.30
N GLU A 246 18.42 23.65 -11.73
CA GLU A 246 17.52 24.08 -12.82
C GLU A 246 17.76 23.30 -14.12
N ALA A 247 19.03 23.08 -14.48
CA ALA A 247 19.38 22.32 -15.68
C ALA A 247 18.85 20.87 -15.63
N ALA A 248 18.94 20.19 -14.48
CA ALA A 248 18.42 18.84 -14.32
C ALA A 248 16.88 18.84 -14.30
N PHE A 249 16.26 19.82 -13.65
CA PHE A 249 14.82 19.99 -13.69
C PHE A 249 14.32 20.16 -15.13
N GLY A 250 14.93 21.06 -15.90
CA GLY A 250 14.56 21.29 -17.30
C GLY A 250 14.60 20.02 -18.17
N LEU A 251 15.57 19.12 -17.90
CA LEU A 251 15.68 17.87 -18.63
C LEU A 251 14.61 16.83 -18.27
N TYR A 252 14.26 16.70 -16.96
CA TYR A 252 13.52 15.54 -16.46
C TYR A 252 12.10 15.85 -15.96
N GLN A 253 11.65 17.10 -15.92
CA GLN A 253 10.34 17.49 -15.36
C GLN A 253 9.14 16.79 -15.99
N ASN A 254 9.24 16.35 -17.23
CA ASN A 254 8.15 15.72 -17.97
C ASN A 254 8.08 14.19 -17.83
N VAL A 255 9.09 13.55 -17.21
CA VAL A 255 9.23 12.07 -17.24
C VAL A 255 8.04 11.37 -16.61
N ILE A 256 7.59 11.78 -15.42
CA ILE A 256 6.45 11.15 -14.73
C ILE A 256 5.15 11.35 -15.51
N GLY A 257 4.87 12.56 -15.98
CA GLY A 257 3.67 12.83 -16.78
C GLY A 257 3.66 12.00 -18.08
N SER A 258 4.81 11.84 -18.73
CA SER A 258 4.93 11.00 -19.93
C SER A 258 4.73 9.50 -19.62
N ALA A 259 5.18 9.02 -18.45
CA ALA A 259 4.93 7.66 -18.01
C ALA A 259 3.42 7.41 -17.78
N CYS A 260 2.72 8.34 -17.15
CA CYS A 260 1.26 8.23 -16.96
C CYS A 260 0.51 8.20 -18.30
N ARG A 261 0.87 9.07 -19.26
CA ARG A 261 0.27 9.06 -20.60
C ARG A 261 0.51 7.74 -21.34
N MET A 262 1.72 7.18 -21.22
CA MET A 262 2.02 5.87 -21.80
C MET A 262 1.17 4.75 -21.19
N LEU A 263 1.01 4.74 -19.87
CA LEU A 263 0.12 3.77 -19.20
C LEU A 263 -1.34 3.91 -19.68
N ASP A 264 -1.80 5.12 -19.96
CA ASP A 264 -3.15 5.35 -20.52
C ASP A 264 -3.29 4.79 -21.95
N GLU A 265 -2.26 4.95 -22.81
CA GLU A 265 -2.22 4.35 -24.16
C GLU A 265 -2.24 2.81 -24.07
N MET A 266 -1.48 2.24 -23.12
CA MET A 266 -1.45 0.80 -22.86
C MET A 266 -2.80 0.31 -22.34
N LEU A 267 -3.42 1.03 -21.41
CA LEU A 267 -4.76 0.74 -20.90
C LEU A 267 -5.80 0.74 -22.00
N HIS A 268 -5.76 1.76 -22.90
CA HIS A 268 -6.67 1.82 -24.04
C HIS A 268 -6.62 0.52 -24.87
N SER A 269 -5.40 0.05 -25.18
CA SER A 269 -5.20 -1.17 -25.95
C SER A 269 -5.72 -2.42 -25.23
N LEU A 270 -5.46 -2.53 -23.93
CA LEU A 270 -5.93 -3.64 -23.09
C LEU A 270 -7.46 -3.69 -23.00
N VAL A 271 -8.11 -2.53 -22.79
CA VAL A 271 -9.57 -2.43 -22.72
C VAL A 271 -10.22 -2.88 -24.03
N GLN A 272 -9.65 -2.45 -25.18
CA GLN A 272 -10.12 -2.91 -26.49
C GLN A 272 -9.96 -4.43 -26.66
N ALA A 273 -8.81 -4.99 -26.30
CA ALA A 273 -8.55 -6.42 -26.41
C ALA A 273 -9.43 -7.26 -25.48
N ALA A 274 -9.75 -6.74 -24.28
CA ALA A 274 -10.65 -7.41 -23.33
C ALA A 274 -12.09 -7.50 -23.84
N GLY A 275 -12.52 -6.50 -24.61
CA GLY A 275 -13.86 -6.40 -25.18
C GLY A 275 -14.90 -5.82 -24.21
N SER A 276 -16.04 -5.40 -24.74
CA SER A 276 -17.09 -4.67 -23.99
C SER A 276 -17.82 -5.50 -22.92
N SER A 277 -17.68 -6.82 -22.93
CA SER A 277 -18.25 -7.71 -21.91
C SER A 277 -17.39 -7.87 -20.67
N ALA A 278 -16.15 -7.40 -20.70
CA ALA A 278 -15.24 -7.49 -19.58
C ALA A 278 -15.40 -6.28 -18.64
N SER A 279 -15.39 -6.55 -17.34
CA SER A 279 -15.13 -5.54 -16.33
C SER A 279 -13.64 -5.22 -16.30
N ILE A 280 -13.30 -3.97 -16.06
CA ILE A 280 -11.92 -3.49 -15.96
C ILE A 280 -11.72 -2.98 -14.53
N MET A 281 -10.65 -3.40 -13.88
CA MET A 281 -10.26 -2.90 -12.56
C MET A 281 -8.81 -2.43 -12.62
N ILE A 282 -8.55 -1.19 -12.23
CA ILE A 282 -7.22 -0.59 -12.16
C ILE A 282 -6.89 -0.33 -10.70
N VAL A 283 -5.73 -0.77 -10.27
CA VAL A 283 -5.30 -0.64 -8.88
C VAL A 283 -3.83 -0.22 -8.78
N SER A 284 -3.51 0.51 -7.72
CA SER A 284 -2.13 0.76 -7.29
C SER A 284 -2.02 0.52 -5.78
N GLU A 285 -0.97 -0.15 -5.39
CA GLU A 285 -0.74 -0.55 -3.99
C GLU A 285 -0.26 0.58 -3.09
N HIS A 286 0.29 1.65 -3.64
CA HIS A 286 0.68 2.89 -2.98
C HIS A 286 0.73 4.03 -3.99
N GLY A 287 0.76 5.25 -3.51
CA GLY A 287 0.98 6.46 -4.30
C GLY A 287 2.37 7.04 -4.09
N VAL A 288 2.49 8.33 -4.36
CA VAL A 288 3.73 9.08 -4.21
C VAL A 288 3.53 10.24 -3.23
N ASN A 289 4.58 10.56 -2.48
CA ASN A 289 4.63 11.78 -1.69
C ASN A 289 5.28 12.88 -2.54
N PRO A 290 4.50 13.88 -3.01
CA PRO A 290 5.03 14.93 -3.89
C PRO A 290 5.98 15.91 -3.18
N ARG A 291 6.01 15.90 -1.86
CA ARG A 291 6.90 16.74 -1.07
C ARG A 291 8.24 16.03 -0.89
N HIS A 292 9.18 16.40 -1.74
CA HIS A 292 10.52 15.88 -1.65
C HIS A 292 11.29 16.59 -0.56
N PHE A 293 11.65 15.83 0.47
CA PHE A 293 12.76 16.20 1.32
C PHE A 293 14.06 15.97 0.53
N PRO A 294 15.06 16.87 0.65
CA PRO A 294 16.38 16.57 0.12
C PRO A 294 16.80 15.21 0.72
N PRO A 295 17.50 14.35 -0.06
CA PRO A 295 18.03 13.12 0.48
C PRO A 295 18.84 13.44 1.73
N THR A 296 18.32 13.11 2.90
CA THR A 296 19.07 13.27 4.15
C THR A 296 20.17 12.25 4.09
N ALA A 297 21.39 12.70 3.82
CA ALA A 297 22.56 11.86 3.80
C ALA A 297 22.67 11.12 5.15
N GLY A 298 22.40 9.81 5.15
CA GLY A 298 22.80 8.93 6.25
C GLY A 298 21.71 8.25 7.07
N ARG A 299 20.41 8.43 6.83
CA ARG A 299 19.40 7.57 7.47
C ARG A 299 19.20 6.29 6.63
N ALA A 300 19.74 5.20 7.13
CA ALA A 300 19.41 3.88 6.63
C ALA A 300 17.92 3.64 6.91
N GLY A 301 17.07 3.66 5.86
CA GLY A 301 15.61 3.53 5.98
C GLY A 301 14.82 4.49 5.08
N ASP A 302 15.42 5.55 4.59
CA ASP A 302 14.76 6.62 3.79
C ASP A 302 14.32 6.20 2.37
N ASN A 303 14.51 4.94 1.97
CA ASN A 303 14.13 4.47 0.63
C ASN A 303 12.60 4.44 0.38
N GLU A 304 11.78 4.65 1.42
CA GLU A 304 10.31 4.66 1.31
C GLU A 304 9.69 6.06 1.49
N ALA A 305 10.48 7.07 1.84
CA ALA A 305 9.97 8.44 2.14
C ALA A 305 9.22 9.09 0.96
N TRP A 306 9.52 8.67 -0.27
CA TRP A 306 8.83 9.13 -1.48
C TRP A 306 7.46 8.46 -1.71
N LYS A 307 7.15 7.40 -0.98
CA LYS A 307 5.89 6.66 -1.10
C LYS A 307 4.80 7.27 -0.22
N SER A 308 3.59 7.33 -0.77
CA SER A 308 2.35 7.57 -0.02
C SER A 308 1.65 6.24 0.19
N PRO A 309 1.03 5.97 1.34
CA PRO A 309 0.27 4.73 1.53
C PRO A 309 -1.00 4.66 0.67
N HIS A 310 -1.39 5.74 0.00
CA HIS A 310 -2.61 5.84 -0.80
C HIS A 310 -2.31 5.74 -2.28
N GLY A 311 -2.61 4.59 -2.88
CA GLY A 311 -2.66 4.38 -4.32
C GLY A 311 -4.05 4.65 -4.88
N ILE A 312 -4.38 4.02 -6.01
CA ILE A 312 -5.65 4.22 -6.71
C ILE A 312 -6.48 2.93 -6.80
N PHE A 313 -7.79 3.12 -6.86
CA PHE A 313 -8.77 2.12 -7.26
C PHE A 313 -9.69 2.75 -8.31
N ALA A 314 -9.91 2.06 -9.42
CA ALA A 314 -10.95 2.40 -10.38
C ALA A 314 -11.48 1.12 -11.03
N ALA A 315 -12.79 0.95 -11.13
CA ALA A 315 -13.40 -0.23 -11.72
C ALA A 315 -14.64 0.14 -12.52
N CYS A 316 -14.76 -0.38 -13.73
CA CYS A 316 -15.94 -0.19 -14.58
C CYS A 316 -16.33 -1.47 -15.30
N GLY A 317 -17.52 -1.49 -15.87
CA GLY A 317 -18.07 -2.62 -16.63
C GLY A 317 -19.39 -3.14 -16.06
N PRO A 318 -19.86 -4.31 -16.51
CA PRO A 318 -21.22 -4.76 -16.22
C PRO A 318 -21.56 -4.94 -14.74
N ALA A 319 -20.55 -5.25 -13.91
CA ALA A 319 -20.73 -5.49 -12.48
C ALA A 319 -20.72 -4.20 -11.64
N PHE A 320 -20.09 -3.14 -12.13
CA PHE A 320 -19.79 -1.94 -11.34
C PHE A 320 -20.79 -0.81 -11.57
N ALA A 321 -21.05 -0.05 -10.51
CA ALA A 321 -21.87 1.16 -10.55
C ALA A 321 -21.13 2.29 -11.27
N ARG A 322 -21.90 3.26 -11.81
CA ARG A 322 -21.33 4.41 -12.51
C ARG A 322 -21.25 5.61 -11.57
N ASP A 323 -20.19 6.37 -11.71
CA ASP A 323 -19.96 7.63 -11.00
C ASP A 323 -20.08 7.46 -9.47
N VAL A 324 -19.45 6.41 -8.94
CA VAL A 324 -19.47 6.11 -7.51
C VAL A 324 -18.08 6.31 -6.90
N LEU A 325 -18.02 7.08 -5.81
CA LEU A 325 -16.83 7.20 -4.99
C LEU A 325 -16.79 6.07 -3.96
N VAL A 326 -15.78 5.21 -4.08
CA VAL A 326 -15.48 4.17 -3.08
C VAL A 326 -14.59 4.76 -2.00
N ILE A 327 -15.07 4.72 -0.76
CA ILE A 327 -14.42 5.37 0.38
C ILE A 327 -13.68 4.35 1.22
N GLY A 328 -12.40 4.64 1.54
CA GLY A 328 -11.58 3.88 2.47
C GLY A 328 -11.25 2.46 2.01
N ALA A 329 -11.13 2.24 0.70
CA ALA A 329 -10.67 0.95 0.17
C ALA A 329 -9.22 0.66 0.56
N SER A 330 -8.90 -0.62 0.73
CA SER A 330 -7.56 -1.13 1.03
C SER A 330 -7.14 -2.20 0.01
N VAL A 331 -5.85 -2.40 -0.13
CA VAL A 331 -5.30 -3.50 -0.95
C VAL A 331 -5.86 -4.87 -0.54
N LEU A 332 -6.22 -5.03 0.73
CA LEU A 332 -6.82 -6.26 1.25
C LEU A 332 -8.24 -6.52 0.73
N ASP A 333 -8.94 -5.48 0.25
CA ASP A 333 -10.33 -5.55 -0.21
C ASP A 333 -10.45 -6.07 -1.65
N ILE A 334 -9.36 -6.07 -2.41
CA ILE A 334 -9.41 -6.41 -3.84
C ILE A 334 -9.72 -7.89 -4.05
N ALA A 335 -9.03 -8.81 -3.39
CA ALA A 335 -9.31 -10.24 -3.53
C ALA A 335 -10.75 -10.61 -3.10
N PRO A 336 -11.27 -10.19 -1.93
CA PRO A 336 -12.67 -10.40 -1.57
C PRO A 336 -13.66 -9.84 -2.58
N THR A 337 -13.40 -8.63 -3.11
CA THR A 337 -14.27 -7.97 -4.10
C THR A 337 -14.31 -8.74 -5.41
N VAL A 338 -13.16 -9.19 -5.92
CA VAL A 338 -13.09 -9.99 -7.16
C VAL A 338 -13.74 -11.37 -6.96
N LEU A 339 -13.49 -12.07 -5.84
CA LEU A 339 -14.16 -13.34 -5.56
C LEU A 339 -15.69 -13.18 -5.57
N THR A 340 -16.18 -12.12 -4.94
CA THR A 340 -17.61 -11.82 -4.89
C THR A 340 -18.18 -11.49 -6.28
N ASP A 341 -17.44 -10.75 -7.14
CA ASP A 341 -17.84 -10.52 -8.54
C ASP A 341 -18.03 -11.84 -9.31
N PHE A 342 -17.19 -12.82 -9.03
CA PHE A 342 -17.31 -14.17 -9.62
C PHE A 342 -18.35 -15.07 -8.93
N GLY A 343 -19.08 -14.57 -7.92
CA GLY A 343 -20.05 -15.33 -7.13
C GLY A 343 -19.40 -16.41 -6.26
N LEU A 344 -18.14 -16.20 -5.86
CA LEU A 344 -17.38 -17.13 -5.05
C LEU A 344 -17.30 -16.66 -3.59
N PRO A 345 -17.19 -17.58 -2.63
CA PRO A 345 -17.12 -17.22 -1.23
C PRO A 345 -15.79 -16.54 -0.90
N ILE A 346 -15.82 -15.61 0.06
CA ILE A 346 -14.61 -15.04 0.66
C ILE A 346 -14.18 -15.85 1.88
N GLY A 347 -12.87 -15.91 2.14
CA GLY A 347 -12.35 -16.57 3.34
C GLY A 347 -12.58 -15.73 4.60
N ASP A 348 -12.96 -16.37 5.73
CA ASP A 348 -13.05 -15.69 7.03
C ASP A 348 -11.69 -15.24 7.56
N ASP A 349 -10.61 -15.82 7.02
CA ASP A 349 -9.23 -15.48 7.30
C ASP A 349 -8.68 -14.36 6.40
N MET A 350 -9.49 -13.81 5.49
CA MET A 350 -9.22 -12.56 4.78
C MET A 350 -9.69 -11.36 5.62
N GLU A 351 -8.80 -10.40 5.83
CA GLU A 351 -9.11 -9.23 6.66
C GLU A 351 -9.85 -8.12 5.89
N GLY A 352 -9.78 -8.14 4.55
CA GLY A 352 -10.43 -7.17 3.68
C GLY A 352 -11.96 -7.33 3.62
N ARG A 353 -12.64 -6.24 3.31
CA ARG A 353 -14.08 -6.23 3.04
C ARG A 353 -14.37 -6.32 1.54
N VAL A 354 -15.58 -6.66 1.17
CA VAL A 354 -16.08 -6.48 -0.19
C VAL A 354 -16.45 -5.01 -0.39
N LEU A 355 -16.02 -4.41 -1.48
CA LEU A 355 -16.36 -3.02 -1.85
C LEU A 355 -17.78 -2.96 -2.45
N ILE A 356 -18.78 -3.27 -1.61
CA ILE A 356 -20.19 -3.45 -2.03
C ILE A 356 -20.74 -2.19 -2.72
N GLU A 357 -20.34 -1.01 -2.24
CA GLU A 357 -20.73 0.29 -2.78
C GLU A 357 -20.29 0.51 -4.23
N GLY A 358 -19.25 -0.20 -4.67
CA GLY A 358 -18.76 -0.16 -6.05
C GLY A 358 -19.58 -0.98 -7.04
N PHE A 359 -20.50 -1.85 -6.59
CA PHE A 359 -21.30 -2.68 -7.47
C PHE A 359 -22.59 -1.98 -7.90
N ALA A 360 -23.01 -2.20 -9.16
CA ALA A 360 -24.26 -1.69 -9.70
C ALA A 360 -25.51 -2.24 -8.97
N LYS A 361 -25.39 -3.45 -8.44
CA LYS A 361 -26.36 -4.10 -7.55
C LYS A 361 -25.61 -4.74 -6.39
N PRO A 362 -26.07 -4.57 -5.14
CA PRO A 362 -25.44 -5.21 -4.00
C PRO A 362 -25.29 -6.72 -4.26
N PRO A 363 -24.04 -7.25 -4.27
CA PRO A 363 -23.82 -8.68 -4.49
C PRO A 363 -24.17 -9.47 -3.23
N GLU A 364 -24.49 -10.76 -3.43
CA GLU A 364 -24.56 -11.71 -2.32
C GLU A 364 -23.13 -12.07 -1.88
N VAL A 365 -22.82 -11.86 -0.60
CA VAL A 365 -21.50 -12.18 -0.04
C VAL A 365 -21.61 -13.48 0.74
N THR A 366 -21.03 -14.54 0.20
CA THR A 366 -20.90 -15.85 0.87
C THR A 366 -19.52 -16.01 1.49
N ARG A 367 -19.40 -16.89 2.50
CA ARG A 367 -18.16 -17.07 3.25
C ARG A 367 -17.79 -18.54 3.43
N VAL A 368 -16.49 -18.81 3.50
CA VAL A 368 -15.88 -20.09 3.90
C VAL A 368 -14.81 -19.81 4.95
N ALA A 369 -14.52 -20.78 5.79
CA ALA A 369 -13.52 -20.62 6.84
C ALA A 369 -12.14 -20.22 6.28
N SER A 370 -11.69 -20.89 5.21
CA SER A 370 -10.47 -20.60 4.47
C SER A 370 -10.50 -21.24 3.09
N TRP A 371 -9.78 -20.67 2.13
CA TRP A 371 -9.49 -21.30 0.85
C TRP A 371 -8.34 -22.31 0.92
N GLU A 372 -7.48 -22.19 1.94
CA GLU A 372 -6.41 -23.14 2.21
C GLU A 372 -6.99 -24.36 2.96
N SER A 373 -6.74 -25.58 2.42
CA SER A 373 -7.00 -26.81 3.18
C SER A 373 -5.94 -27.01 4.27
N ALA A 374 -6.28 -27.69 5.36
CA ALA A 374 -5.33 -28.03 6.43
C ALA A 374 -4.07 -28.75 5.92
N GLN A 375 -4.16 -29.40 4.75
CA GLN A 375 -3.04 -30.09 4.08
C GLN A 375 -2.17 -29.18 3.21
N THR A 376 -2.67 -28.01 2.77
CA THR A 376 -1.87 -26.99 2.07
C THR A 376 -1.06 -26.13 3.04
N VAL A 377 -1.43 -26.13 4.29
CA VAL A 377 -0.57 -25.74 5.41
C VAL A 377 0.30 -26.93 5.80
N SER A 378 0.92 -27.61 4.82
CA SER A 378 2.08 -28.46 5.11
C SER A 378 3.00 -27.61 5.98
N SER A 379 3.45 -28.18 7.07
CA SER A 379 4.37 -27.59 8.04
C SER A 379 5.30 -26.64 7.30
N PRO A 380 5.42 -25.37 7.69
CA PRO A 380 6.36 -24.52 7.02
C PRO A 380 7.58 -25.39 6.77
N PRO A 381 8.21 -25.34 5.58
CA PRO A 381 9.60 -25.71 5.54
C PRO A 381 10.12 -24.93 6.70
N ALA A 382 10.58 -25.59 7.77
CA ALA A 382 10.90 -24.96 9.01
C ALA A 382 11.43 -23.61 8.59
N VAL A 383 10.83 -22.49 9.11
CA VAL A 383 11.61 -21.27 9.05
C VAL A 383 12.87 -21.78 9.67
N GLU A 384 13.74 -22.27 8.77
CA GLU A 384 14.98 -22.85 9.24
C GLU A 384 15.44 -21.74 10.07
N ASP A 385 15.40 -22.02 11.34
CA ASP A 385 15.91 -21.11 12.35
C ASP A 385 17.18 -20.65 11.67
N PRO A 386 17.33 -19.36 11.35
CA PRO A 386 18.51 -18.90 10.66
C PRO A 386 19.75 -19.08 11.53
N GLY A 387 19.75 -20.07 12.37
CA GLY A 387 20.82 -20.64 13.19
C GLY A 387 21.90 -21.40 12.41
N SER A 388 21.75 -21.54 11.07
CA SER A 388 22.94 -21.89 10.28
C SER A 388 23.90 -20.70 10.31
N PRO A 389 25.14 -20.88 10.76
CA PRO A 389 26.12 -19.81 10.92
C PRO A 389 26.70 -19.37 9.59
N ASP A 390 25.83 -18.86 8.70
CA ASP A 390 26.29 -18.20 7.50
C ASP A 390 26.44 -16.71 7.78
N ASN A 391 27.63 -16.36 8.19
CA ASN A 391 28.10 -15.05 8.60
C ASN A 391 28.32 -14.07 7.43
N SER A 392 27.70 -14.24 6.26
CA SER A 392 27.83 -13.21 5.25
C SER A 392 27.03 -11.97 5.69
N ARG A 393 27.68 -10.80 5.65
CA ARG A 393 27.06 -9.51 5.97
C ARG A 393 25.79 -9.26 5.16
N ALA A 394 25.75 -9.72 3.92
CA ALA A 394 24.59 -9.62 3.02
C ALA A 394 23.41 -10.46 3.53
N ALA A 395 23.64 -11.68 3.99
CA ALA A 395 22.61 -12.56 4.52
C ALA A 395 21.99 -12.00 5.80
N ALA A 396 22.83 -11.49 6.70
CA ALA A 396 22.39 -10.84 7.93
C ALA A 396 21.55 -9.58 7.64
N THR A 397 21.92 -8.80 6.62
CA THR A 397 21.16 -7.62 6.20
C THR A 397 19.79 -8.01 5.65
N LEU A 398 19.71 -8.98 4.74
CA LEU A 398 18.46 -9.45 4.16
C LEU A 398 17.49 -10.00 5.23
N ARG A 399 18.03 -10.77 6.18
CA ARG A 399 17.24 -11.27 7.30
C ARG A 399 16.69 -10.15 8.17
N ARG A 400 17.50 -9.16 8.49
CA ARG A 400 17.10 -7.96 9.24
C ARG A 400 15.97 -7.21 8.57
N GLU A 401 16.07 -6.97 7.27
CA GLU A 401 15.01 -6.30 6.51
C GLU A 401 13.72 -7.14 6.47
N TRP A 402 13.84 -8.45 6.31
CA TRP A 402 12.69 -9.35 6.35
C TRP A 402 11.99 -9.34 7.73
N ASP A 403 12.76 -9.45 8.82
CA ASP A 403 12.25 -9.38 10.20
C ASP A 403 11.60 -8.02 10.48
N TRP A 404 12.21 -6.93 10.01
CA TRP A 404 11.67 -5.58 10.16
C TRP A 404 10.31 -5.45 9.45
N ASN A 405 10.21 -5.90 8.23
CA ASN A 405 8.99 -5.88 7.46
C ASN A 405 7.90 -6.78 8.09
N LEU A 406 8.27 -7.91 8.64
CA LEU A 406 7.36 -8.78 9.38
C LEU A 406 6.83 -8.08 10.65
N ALA A 407 7.70 -7.43 11.41
CA ALA A 407 7.29 -6.66 12.60
C ALA A 407 6.31 -5.54 12.23
N ARG A 408 6.59 -4.78 11.16
CA ARG A 408 5.67 -3.73 10.63
C ARG A 408 4.30 -4.32 10.26
N SER A 409 4.28 -5.49 9.63
CA SER A 409 3.03 -6.18 9.30
C SER A 409 2.22 -6.60 10.52
N TYR A 410 2.89 -7.08 11.59
CA TYR A 410 2.22 -7.38 12.85
C TYR A 410 1.68 -6.13 13.53
N LEU A 411 2.44 -5.03 13.55
CA LEU A 411 2.01 -3.75 14.13
C LEU A 411 0.79 -3.19 13.39
N ASP A 412 0.81 -3.23 12.06
CA ASP A 412 -0.30 -2.79 11.22
C ASP A 412 -1.57 -3.62 11.43
N ALA A 413 -1.42 -4.90 11.77
CA ALA A 413 -2.52 -5.79 12.16
C ALA A 413 -2.95 -5.64 13.64
N GLY A 414 -2.34 -4.75 14.43
CA GLY A 414 -2.60 -4.62 15.85
C GLY A 414 -2.11 -5.81 16.72
N ARG A 415 -1.20 -6.63 16.18
CA ARG A 415 -0.66 -7.84 16.82
C ARG A 415 0.62 -7.53 17.60
N GLN A 416 0.48 -6.73 18.67
CA GLN A 416 1.62 -6.21 19.45
C GLN A 416 2.48 -7.31 20.08
N GLN A 417 1.88 -8.42 20.54
CA GLN A 417 2.64 -9.49 21.20
C GLN A 417 3.59 -10.20 20.22
N GLU A 418 3.11 -10.46 19.01
CA GLU A 418 3.93 -11.09 17.97
C GLU A 418 4.98 -10.11 17.44
N ALA A 419 4.61 -8.82 17.29
CA ALA A 419 5.54 -7.77 16.92
C ALA A 419 6.66 -7.63 17.94
N LEU A 420 6.35 -7.65 19.24
CA LEU A 420 7.32 -7.56 20.33
C LEU A 420 8.42 -8.60 20.18
N THR A 421 8.06 -9.88 19.97
CA THR A 421 9.03 -10.98 19.83
C THR A 421 10.05 -10.74 18.71
N VAL A 422 9.58 -10.20 17.58
CA VAL A 422 10.44 -9.89 16.43
C VAL A 422 11.29 -8.65 16.70
N LEU A 423 10.71 -7.62 17.31
CA LEU A 423 11.39 -6.36 17.63
C LEU A 423 12.48 -6.54 18.69
N GLU A 424 12.26 -7.36 19.72
CA GLU A 424 13.28 -7.69 20.72
C GLU A 424 14.49 -8.41 20.09
N ARG A 425 14.24 -9.29 19.12
CA ARG A 425 15.32 -9.96 18.38
C ARG A 425 16.10 -8.95 17.52
N LEU A 426 15.41 -8.06 16.83
CA LEU A 426 16.01 -7.00 16.02
C LEU A 426 16.84 -6.04 16.88
N PHE A 427 16.32 -5.61 18.02
CA PHE A 427 17.00 -4.69 18.93
C PHE A 427 18.29 -5.29 19.50
N ARG A 428 18.29 -6.56 19.89
CA ARG A 428 19.51 -7.26 20.34
C ARG A 428 20.61 -7.30 19.28
N GLY A 429 20.23 -7.41 18.02
CA GLY A 429 21.18 -7.47 16.91
C GLY A 429 21.60 -6.11 16.36
N PHE A 430 20.74 -5.08 16.49
CA PHE A 430 20.89 -3.78 15.82
C PHE A 430 20.28 -2.65 16.66
N PRO A 431 20.86 -2.38 17.84
CA PRO A 431 20.34 -1.35 18.76
C PRO A 431 20.46 0.09 18.23
N GLU A 432 21.28 0.30 17.20
CA GLU A 432 21.49 1.61 16.57
C GLU A 432 20.37 2.03 15.60
N ARG A 433 19.43 1.13 15.27
CA ARG A 433 18.34 1.42 14.33
C ARG A 433 17.16 2.07 15.05
N VAL A 434 17.06 3.39 14.94
CA VAL A 434 16.10 4.22 15.67
C VAL A 434 14.65 3.74 15.46
N GLU A 435 14.24 3.39 14.24
CA GLU A 435 12.89 2.96 13.92
C GLU A 435 12.50 1.65 14.63
N VAL A 436 13.47 0.75 14.80
CA VAL A 436 13.29 -0.50 15.56
C VAL A 436 13.09 -0.19 17.04
N VAL A 437 13.94 0.68 17.59
CA VAL A 437 13.91 1.07 19.00
C VAL A 437 12.59 1.78 19.34
N GLN A 438 12.15 2.72 18.49
CA GLN A 438 10.86 3.40 18.62
C GLN A 438 9.69 2.42 18.59
N SER A 439 9.68 1.51 17.61
CA SER A 439 8.60 0.53 17.47
C SER A 439 8.56 -0.44 18.66
N LEU A 440 9.73 -0.85 19.16
CA LEU A 440 9.86 -1.68 20.37
C LEU A 440 9.29 -0.94 21.59
N PHE A 441 9.70 0.30 21.80
CA PHE A 441 9.21 1.15 22.88
C PHE A 441 7.68 1.29 22.87
N HIS A 442 7.08 1.65 21.74
CA HIS A 442 5.64 1.77 21.62
C HIS A 442 4.92 0.44 21.87
N CYS A 443 5.49 -0.66 21.38
CA CYS A 443 4.95 -2.00 21.59
C CYS A 443 4.97 -2.40 23.07
N GLN A 444 6.08 -2.12 23.77
CA GLN A 444 6.22 -2.36 25.22
C GLN A 444 5.20 -1.53 26.03
N LEU A 445 5.03 -0.25 25.68
CA LEU A 445 4.02 0.60 26.32
C LEU A 445 2.59 0.09 26.11
N ALA A 446 2.25 -0.32 24.89
CA ALA A 446 0.94 -0.88 24.57
C ALA A 446 0.65 -2.16 25.37
N LEU A 447 1.67 -2.97 25.63
CA LEU A 447 1.62 -4.19 26.42
C LEU A 447 1.84 -3.95 27.94
N ARG A 448 1.98 -2.68 28.36
CA ARG A 448 2.22 -2.26 29.74
C ARG A 448 3.52 -2.78 30.37
N LYS A 449 4.51 -3.04 29.55
CA LYS A 449 5.87 -3.44 29.95
C LYS A 449 6.71 -2.20 30.24
N TYR A 450 6.41 -1.51 31.32
CA TYR A 450 6.96 -0.17 31.60
C TYR A 450 8.45 -0.18 31.97
N SER A 451 8.93 -1.23 32.63
CA SER A 451 10.35 -1.36 32.99
C SER A 451 11.22 -1.55 31.75
N GLU A 452 10.78 -2.46 30.87
CA GLU A 452 11.46 -2.71 29.60
C GLU A 452 11.41 -1.47 28.68
N ALA A 453 10.28 -0.74 28.68
CA ALA A 453 10.14 0.51 27.93
C ALA A 453 11.12 1.59 28.41
N GLU A 454 11.41 1.66 29.72
CA GLU A 454 12.38 2.58 30.27
C GLU A 454 13.82 2.31 29.79
N GLU A 455 14.24 1.04 29.82
CA GLU A 455 15.53 0.61 29.28
C GLU A 455 15.64 0.93 27.79
N THR A 456 14.56 0.69 27.03
CA THR A 456 14.49 0.99 25.59
C THR A 456 14.55 2.49 25.32
N VAL A 457 13.89 3.33 26.14
CA VAL A 457 13.99 4.81 26.02
C VAL A 457 15.42 5.29 26.24
N GLN A 458 16.13 4.73 27.22
CA GLN A 458 17.51 5.15 27.47
C GLN A 458 18.39 4.86 26.24
N ALA A 459 18.28 3.67 25.65
CA ALA A 459 19.00 3.35 24.42
C ALA A 459 18.62 4.30 23.25
N LEU A 460 17.35 4.73 23.17
CA LEU A 460 16.89 5.69 22.19
C LEU A 460 17.51 7.07 22.41
N LEU A 461 17.57 7.53 23.66
CA LEU A 461 18.14 8.82 24.04
C LEU A 461 19.65 8.90 23.80
N ASP A 462 20.38 7.79 24.02
CA ASP A 462 21.82 7.72 23.79
C ASP A 462 22.18 7.82 22.30
N GLY A 463 21.25 7.41 21.40
CA GLY A 463 21.44 7.43 19.96
C GLY A 463 20.89 8.66 19.23
N LEU A 464 20.11 9.54 19.92
CA LEU A 464 19.44 10.68 19.29
C LEU A 464 20.03 12.02 19.73
N PRO A 465 20.11 13.01 18.83
CA PRO A 465 20.46 14.37 19.20
C PRO A 465 19.40 14.99 20.13
N ALA A 466 19.82 15.95 20.97
CA ALA A 466 18.90 16.74 21.77
C ALA A 466 17.86 17.43 20.85
N GLY A 467 16.58 17.36 21.21
CA GLY A 467 15.51 17.95 20.43
C GLY A 467 14.18 17.20 20.61
N ILE A 468 13.27 17.32 19.64
CA ILE A 468 11.94 16.77 19.75
C ILE A 468 11.95 15.25 19.97
N TRP A 469 12.87 14.55 19.34
CA TRP A 469 13.04 13.10 19.43
C TRP A 469 13.56 12.60 20.79
N SER A 470 14.11 13.51 21.62
CA SER A 470 14.43 13.18 23.01
C SER A 470 13.31 13.53 23.99
N LEU A 471 12.43 14.47 23.62
CA LEU A 471 11.32 14.92 24.47
C LEU A 471 10.10 13.99 24.38
N LEU A 472 9.71 13.55 23.16
CA LEU A 472 8.50 12.77 22.94
C LEU A 472 8.49 11.42 23.65
N PRO A 473 9.56 10.57 23.55
CA PRO A 473 9.62 9.30 24.27
C PRO A 473 9.56 9.47 25.80
N ARG A 474 10.25 10.49 26.33
CA ARG A 474 10.19 10.80 27.78
C ARG A 474 8.80 11.23 28.21
N ALA A 475 8.14 12.09 27.42
CA ALA A 475 6.77 12.51 27.70
C ALA A 475 5.80 11.32 27.71
N GLU A 476 5.94 10.38 26.80
CA GLU A 476 5.10 9.20 26.74
C GLU A 476 5.35 8.23 27.91
N LEU A 477 6.59 8.04 28.32
CA LEU A 477 6.93 7.26 29.50
C LEU A 477 6.36 7.89 30.78
N CYS A 478 6.53 9.21 30.97
CA CYS A 478 5.93 9.96 32.07
C CYS A 478 4.39 9.86 32.08
N LEU A 479 3.78 9.89 30.90
CA LEU A 479 2.34 9.70 30.74
C LEU A 479 1.90 8.30 31.18
N ALA A 480 2.64 7.27 30.81
CA ALA A 480 2.39 5.90 31.23
C ALA A 480 2.49 5.74 32.77
N ARG A 481 3.40 6.49 33.40
CA ARG A 481 3.59 6.57 34.86
C ARG A 481 2.64 7.52 35.56
N LYS A 482 1.73 8.18 34.82
CA LYS A 482 0.77 9.19 35.34
C LYS A 482 1.43 10.44 35.94
N GLN A 483 2.62 10.77 35.55
CA GLN A 483 3.38 11.96 35.97
C GLN A 483 2.93 13.19 35.17
N MET A 484 1.68 13.60 35.34
CA MET A 484 0.99 14.55 34.45
C MET A 484 1.65 15.94 34.36
N GLN A 485 2.29 16.41 35.43
CA GLN A 485 3.00 17.69 35.43
C GLN A 485 4.20 17.66 34.47
N GLU A 486 5.03 16.65 34.60
CA GLU A 486 6.23 16.46 33.77
C GLU A 486 5.87 16.24 32.29
N VAL A 487 4.78 15.49 32.03
CA VAL A 487 4.24 15.34 30.65
C VAL A 487 3.91 16.70 30.03
N ARG A 488 3.21 17.58 30.75
CA ARG A 488 2.86 18.92 30.24
C ARG A 488 4.07 19.77 29.95
N GLU A 489 5.09 19.72 30.80
CA GLU A 489 6.34 20.45 30.62
C GLU A 489 7.10 19.96 29.38
N LEU A 490 7.26 18.63 29.21
CA LEU A 490 7.93 18.04 28.07
C LEU A 490 7.17 18.30 26.75
N VAL A 491 5.83 18.17 26.76
CA VAL A 491 5.00 18.45 25.59
C VAL A 491 5.06 19.95 25.23
N SER A 492 5.07 20.86 26.20
CA SER A 492 5.24 22.29 25.95
C SER A 492 6.60 22.61 25.34
N GLN A 493 7.67 21.97 25.80
CA GLN A 493 9.00 22.11 25.20
C GLN A 493 9.02 21.58 23.76
N ALA A 494 8.43 20.40 23.50
CA ALA A 494 8.32 19.82 22.16
C ALA A 494 7.50 20.70 21.20
N TRP A 495 6.41 21.29 21.68
CA TRP A 495 5.56 22.23 20.94
C TRP A 495 6.36 23.46 20.45
N ASN A 496 7.18 24.03 21.33
CA ASN A 496 7.97 25.22 21.02
C ASN A 496 9.11 24.98 20.01
N LEU A 497 9.41 23.74 19.68
CA LEU A 497 10.39 23.41 18.64
C LEU A 497 9.86 23.55 17.21
N HIS A 498 8.54 23.75 17.04
CA HIS A 498 7.89 24.00 15.74
C HIS A 498 8.33 23.04 14.62
N THR A 499 8.27 21.72 14.92
CA THR A 499 8.68 20.71 13.96
C THR A 499 7.79 20.67 12.72
N THR A 500 8.36 20.29 11.57
CA THR A 500 7.64 19.93 10.35
C THR A 500 7.78 18.44 10.02
N ASP A 501 8.43 17.67 10.91
CA ASP A 501 8.57 16.23 10.77
C ASP A 501 7.21 15.54 10.98
N PRO A 502 6.67 14.82 9.99
CA PRO A 502 5.32 14.23 10.08
C PRO A 502 5.18 13.20 11.20
N GLU A 503 6.24 12.45 11.51
CA GLU A 503 6.20 11.43 12.56
C GLU A 503 6.20 12.08 13.95
N ALA A 504 7.00 13.10 14.14
CA ALA A 504 7.01 13.88 15.38
C ALA A 504 5.66 14.59 15.59
N LEU A 505 5.05 15.14 14.53
CA LEU A 505 3.71 15.74 14.61
C LEU A 505 2.64 14.71 15.01
N ARG A 506 2.65 13.52 14.44
CA ARG A 506 1.74 12.41 14.83
C ARG A 506 1.89 12.04 16.30
N TRP A 507 3.14 11.90 16.76
CA TRP A 507 3.41 11.54 18.14
C TRP A 507 2.97 12.64 19.12
N LEU A 508 3.32 13.89 18.82
CA LEU A 508 2.89 15.05 19.61
C LEU A 508 1.36 15.17 19.65
N GLY A 509 0.68 14.95 18.51
CA GLY A 509 -0.79 14.93 18.43
C GLY A 509 -1.42 13.85 19.31
N THR A 510 -0.82 12.67 19.40
CA THR A 510 -1.26 11.60 20.30
C THR A 510 -1.12 12.00 21.76
N LEU A 511 -0.05 12.66 22.15
CA LEU A 511 0.15 13.18 23.51
C LEU A 511 -0.85 14.28 23.86
N LEU A 512 -1.07 15.25 22.96
CA LEU A 512 -2.06 16.33 23.14
C LEU A 512 -3.48 15.77 23.27
N LEU A 513 -3.84 14.77 22.50
CA LEU A 513 -5.12 14.06 22.60
C LEU A 513 -5.32 13.45 23.99
N ARG A 514 -4.30 12.77 24.51
CA ARG A 514 -4.32 12.15 25.85
C ARG A 514 -4.34 13.19 26.98
N LEU A 515 -3.67 14.32 26.80
CA LEU A 515 -3.68 15.45 27.72
C LEU A 515 -4.98 16.27 27.66
N ARG A 516 -5.82 16.04 26.65
CA ARG A 516 -7.05 16.79 26.36
C ARG A 516 -6.79 18.29 26.06
N GLU A 517 -5.66 18.59 25.45
CA GLU A 517 -5.29 19.96 25.04
C GLU A 517 -5.90 20.28 23.66
N TRP A 518 -7.23 20.47 23.64
CA TRP A 518 -8.03 20.51 22.41
C TRP A 518 -7.65 21.66 21.46
N ASN A 519 -7.24 22.80 21.98
CA ASN A 519 -6.83 23.94 21.16
C ASN A 519 -5.51 23.64 20.44
N ALA A 520 -4.50 23.17 21.20
CA ALA A 520 -3.22 22.80 20.64
C ALA A 520 -3.34 21.63 19.67
N LEU A 521 -4.19 20.62 19.98
CA LEU A 521 -4.44 19.50 19.06
C LEU A 521 -5.05 19.97 17.74
N GLU A 522 -6.02 20.89 17.77
CA GLU A 522 -6.63 21.44 16.55
C GLU A 522 -5.62 22.20 15.70
N GLU A 523 -4.78 23.01 16.32
CA GLU A 523 -3.73 23.77 15.63
C GLU A 523 -2.69 22.82 15.00
N LEU A 524 -2.20 21.85 15.77
CA LEU A 524 -1.25 20.84 15.29
C LEU A 524 -1.83 20.03 14.11
N ALA A 525 -3.09 19.59 14.24
CA ALA A 525 -3.75 18.83 13.19
C ALA A 525 -3.86 19.66 11.89
N LYS A 526 -4.22 20.93 11.98
CA LYS A 526 -4.23 21.83 10.80
C LYS A 526 -2.83 21.99 10.21
N GLN A 527 -1.80 22.14 11.03
CA GLN A 527 -0.41 22.20 10.58
C GLN A 527 -0.01 20.90 9.85
N ALA A 528 -0.33 19.74 10.42
CA ALA A 528 -0.04 18.46 9.80
C ALA A 528 -0.77 18.29 8.46
N LEU A 529 -2.04 18.72 8.37
CA LEU A 529 -2.84 18.68 7.13
C LEU A 529 -2.34 19.67 6.06
N MET A 530 -1.73 20.79 6.44
CA MET A 530 -1.03 21.65 5.48
C MET A 530 0.21 20.99 4.91
N LEU A 531 0.83 20.08 5.65
CA LEU A 531 1.96 19.27 5.20
C LEU A 531 1.52 18.05 4.38
N ASP A 532 0.52 17.33 4.83
CA ASP A 532 -0.09 16.21 4.10
C ASP A 532 -1.59 16.14 4.38
N GLU A 533 -2.39 16.50 3.39
CA GLU A 533 -3.86 16.45 3.47
C GLU A 533 -4.41 15.01 3.57
N ASN A 534 -3.59 14.00 3.25
CA ASN A 534 -3.94 12.59 3.30
C ASN A 534 -3.47 11.90 4.60
N GLU A 535 -3.20 12.65 5.66
CA GLU A 535 -2.85 12.09 6.97
C GLU A 535 -4.12 11.79 7.79
N PRO A 536 -4.56 10.52 7.90
CA PRO A 536 -5.83 10.16 8.56
C PRO A 536 -5.83 10.45 10.06
N LEU A 537 -4.68 10.36 10.74
CA LEU A 537 -4.59 10.65 12.17
C LEU A 537 -4.68 12.15 12.46
N ALA A 538 -4.23 13.01 11.55
CA ALA A 538 -4.43 14.45 11.67
C ALA A 538 -5.91 14.82 11.53
N TRP A 539 -6.63 14.24 10.56
CA TRP A 539 -8.09 14.40 10.44
C TRP A 539 -8.83 13.86 11.68
N LEU A 540 -8.40 12.72 12.24
CA LEU A 540 -8.95 12.18 13.48
C LEU A 540 -8.74 13.14 14.66
N GLY A 541 -7.53 13.67 14.83
CA GLY A 541 -7.19 14.65 15.87
C GLY A 541 -8.04 15.91 15.74
N LEU A 542 -8.20 16.42 14.52
CA LEU A 542 -9.04 17.57 14.20
C LEU A 542 -10.51 17.29 14.57
N ALA A 543 -11.05 16.14 14.15
CA ALA A 543 -12.42 15.73 14.45
C ALA A 543 -12.71 15.66 15.97
N GLU A 544 -11.80 15.04 16.73
CA GLU A 544 -11.96 14.94 18.19
C GLU A 544 -11.90 16.33 18.85
N ALA A 545 -10.97 17.20 18.44
CA ALA A 545 -10.85 18.56 18.96
C ALA A 545 -12.11 19.40 18.66
N GLN A 546 -12.61 19.35 17.43
CA GLN A 546 -13.86 20.03 17.03
C GLN A 546 -15.07 19.53 17.81
N LEU A 547 -15.22 18.22 17.96
CA LEU A 547 -16.32 17.62 18.74
C LEU A 547 -16.26 18.04 20.20
N ARG A 548 -15.10 18.06 20.83
CA ARG A 548 -14.91 18.49 22.23
C ARG A 548 -15.20 19.98 22.43
N ARG A 549 -15.02 20.76 21.38
CA ARG A 549 -15.37 22.20 21.36
C ARG A 549 -16.81 22.46 20.91
N ARG A 550 -17.68 21.45 20.91
CA ARG A 550 -19.10 21.49 20.56
C ARG A 550 -19.38 21.87 19.10
N ARG A 551 -18.43 21.67 18.21
CA ARG A 551 -18.57 21.86 16.75
C ARG A 551 -18.82 20.50 16.08
N ALA A 552 -20.00 19.90 16.38
CA ALA A 552 -20.29 18.53 16.00
C ALA A 552 -20.39 18.32 14.49
N ALA A 553 -20.86 19.30 13.71
CA ALA A 553 -20.94 19.20 12.26
C ALA A 553 -19.54 19.18 11.60
N GLU A 554 -18.64 20.06 12.04
CA GLU A 554 -17.26 20.05 11.58
C GLU A 554 -16.53 18.76 11.99
N GLY A 555 -16.78 18.28 13.22
CA GLY A 555 -16.25 17.01 13.72
C GLY A 555 -16.73 15.79 12.92
N GLU A 556 -17.99 15.81 12.43
CA GLU A 556 -18.52 14.80 11.50
C GLU A 556 -17.74 14.81 10.19
N GLU A 557 -17.55 15.99 9.57
CA GLU A 557 -16.84 16.11 8.30
C GLU A 557 -15.40 15.63 8.42
N SER A 558 -14.67 16.09 9.45
CA SER A 558 -13.28 15.67 9.69
C SER A 558 -13.16 14.17 9.97
N ALA A 559 -14.10 13.57 10.70
CA ALA A 559 -14.13 12.13 10.95
C ALA A 559 -14.41 11.33 9.66
N LEU A 560 -15.30 11.82 8.79
CA LEU A 560 -15.55 11.23 7.48
C LEU A 560 -14.31 11.30 6.56
N ARG A 561 -13.54 12.41 6.62
CA ARG A 561 -12.26 12.53 5.91
C ARG A 561 -11.26 11.48 6.41
N ALA A 562 -11.13 11.32 7.74
CA ALA A 562 -10.26 10.30 8.32
C ALA A 562 -10.65 8.88 7.87
N ILE A 563 -11.96 8.55 7.87
CA ILE A 563 -12.48 7.26 7.40
C ILE A 563 -12.25 7.08 5.90
N GLY A 564 -12.41 8.15 5.12
CA GLY A 564 -12.17 8.15 3.68
C GLY A 564 -10.73 7.80 3.31
N LEU A 565 -9.78 8.15 4.17
CA LEU A 565 -8.37 7.82 4.02
C LEU A 565 -8.02 6.44 4.61
N ASN A 566 -8.65 6.09 5.72
CA ASN A 566 -8.45 4.79 6.37
C ASN A 566 -9.75 4.28 7.01
N TYR A 567 -10.48 3.42 6.29
CA TYR A 567 -11.69 2.79 6.78
C TYR A 567 -11.44 1.93 8.03
N TYR A 568 -10.27 1.31 8.11
CA TYR A 568 -9.86 0.41 9.19
C TYR A 568 -9.32 1.16 10.42
N LEU A 569 -9.70 2.43 10.60
CA LEU A 569 -9.36 3.24 11.77
C LEU A 569 -10.55 3.30 12.75
N PRO A 570 -10.64 2.40 13.76
CA PRO A 570 -11.80 2.27 14.63
C PRO A 570 -12.11 3.55 15.40
N GLN A 571 -11.08 4.31 15.78
CA GLN A 571 -11.23 5.58 16.51
C GLN A 571 -11.99 6.63 15.69
N ALA A 572 -11.81 6.67 14.36
CA ALA A 572 -12.53 7.59 13.49
C ALA A 572 -14.03 7.28 13.45
N HIS A 573 -14.42 6.00 13.37
CA HIS A 573 -15.83 5.58 13.48
C HIS A 573 -16.41 5.92 14.84
N PHE A 574 -15.64 5.84 15.93
CA PHE A 574 -16.10 6.23 17.26
C PHE A 574 -16.36 7.74 17.36
N VAL A 575 -15.45 8.56 16.85
CA VAL A 575 -15.61 10.02 16.83
C VAL A 575 -16.79 10.41 15.95
N LEU A 576 -16.94 9.79 14.77
CA LEU A 576 -18.07 9.99 13.87
C LEU A 576 -19.40 9.69 14.57
N ALA A 577 -19.52 8.53 15.22
CA ALA A 577 -20.74 8.17 15.93
C ALA A 577 -21.09 9.19 17.02
N ARG A 578 -20.10 9.67 17.77
CA ARG A 578 -20.30 10.71 18.80
C ARG A 578 -20.73 12.06 18.21
N ALA A 579 -20.15 12.44 17.07
CA ALA A 579 -20.53 13.67 16.35
C ALA A 579 -21.97 13.58 15.82
N LEU A 580 -22.37 12.43 15.29
CA LEU A 580 -23.73 12.15 14.82
C LEU A 580 -24.76 12.14 15.98
N ILE A 581 -24.41 11.55 17.13
CA ILE A 581 -25.23 11.59 18.35
C ILE A 581 -25.47 13.04 18.78
N ALA A 582 -24.43 13.86 18.81
CA ALA A 582 -24.53 15.26 19.20
C ALA A 582 -25.45 16.09 18.28
N GLN A 583 -25.69 15.61 17.06
CA GLN A 583 -26.58 16.22 16.07
C GLN A 583 -27.96 15.54 15.98
N GLY A 584 -28.25 14.53 16.81
CA GLY A 584 -29.48 13.77 16.76
C GLY A 584 -29.62 12.78 15.60
N LYS A 585 -28.55 12.53 14.82
CA LYS A 585 -28.53 11.64 13.65
C LYS A 585 -28.35 10.16 14.09
N TRP A 586 -29.34 9.64 14.82
CA TRP A 586 -29.22 8.37 15.54
C TRP A 586 -29.00 7.14 14.67
N GLN A 587 -29.62 7.07 13.48
CA GLN A 587 -29.46 5.90 12.59
C GLN A 587 -28.03 5.81 12.07
N ARG A 588 -27.50 6.89 11.53
CA ARG A 588 -26.11 6.95 11.05
C ARG A 588 -25.09 6.68 12.16
N ALA A 589 -25.39 7.12 13.39
CA ALA A 589 -24.58 6.82 14.56
C ALA A 589 -24.56 5.32 14.89
N ARG A 590 -25.70 4.62 14.74
CA ARG A 590 -25.79 3.15 14.90
C ARG A 590 -24.92 2.43 13.88
N ASP A 591 -25.03 2.83 12.60
CA ASP A 591 -24.29 2.22 11.51
C ASP A 591 -22.77 2.37 11.72
N SER A 592 -22.32 3.57 12.11
CA SER A 592 -20.91 3.83 12.43
C SER A 592 -20.42 3.03 13.63
N MET A 593 -21.25 2.86 14.65
CA MET A 593 -20.90 2.05 15.83
C MET A 593 -20.88 0.55 15.52
N GLN A 594 -21.74 0.08 14.64
CA GLN A 594 -21.74 -1.30 14.16
C GLN A 594 -20.44 -1.60 13.39
N THR A 595 -20.01 -0.69 12.51
CA THR A 595 -18.71 -0.81 11.82
C THR A 595 -17.56 -0.87 12.82
N LEU A 596 -17.54 0.02 13.81
CA LEU A 596 -16.54 -0.03 14.87
C LEU A 596 -16.47 -1.41 15.56
N LEU A 597 -17.63 -1.99 15.89
CA LEU A 597 -17.70 -3.29 16.56
C LEU A 597 -17.30 -4.45 15.63
N GLN A 598 -17.49 -4.33 14.33
CA GLN A 598 -16.94 -5.28 13.36
C GLN A 598 -15.42 -5.22 13.31
N LEU A 599 -14.84 -4.00 13.34
CA LEU A 599 -13.38 -3.80 13.35
C LEU A 599 -12.76 -4.17 14.71
N GLN A 600 -13.47 -3.96 15.80
CA GLN A 600 -13.03 -4.25 17.17
C GLN A 600 -14.13 -4.93 18.01
N PRO A 601 -14.38 -6.24 17.84
CA PRO A 601 -15.49 -6.94 18.53
C PRO A 601 -15.44 -6.86 20.07
N HIS A 602 -14.26 -6.72 20.64
CA HIS A 602 -14.05 -6.66 22.10
C HIS A 602 -14.00 -5.25 22.69
N ASN A 603 -14.33 -4.21 21.90
CA ASN A 603 -14.34 -2.84 22.37
C ASN A 603 -15.54 -2.56 23.31
N ARG A 604 -15.29 -2.65 24.63
CA ARG A 604 -16.33 -2.46 25.67
C ARG A 604 -16.97 -1.07 25.63
N ALA A 605 -16.19 -0.03 25.32
CA ALA A 605 -16.72 1.32 25.22
C ALA A 605 -17.72 1.44 24.07
N ALA A 606 -17.37 0.93 22.90
CA ALA A 606 -18.25 0.87 21.74
C ALA A 606 -19.54 0.07 22.02
N ALA A 607 -19.41 -1.10 22.63
CA ALA A 607 -20.56 -1.92 23.01
C ALA A 607 -21.52 -1.19 23.98
N THR A 608 -20.98 -0.43 24.93
CA THR A 608 -21.78 0.38 25.86
C THR A 608 -22.51 1.52 25.15
N TYR A 609 -21.82 2.23 24.22
CA TYR A 609 -22.44 3.27 23.42
C TYR A 609 -23.51 2.71 22.47
N ALA A 610 -23.25 1.57 21.80
CA ALA A 610 -24.22 0.91 20.92
C ALA A 610 -25.53 0.56 21.67
N LYS A 611 -25.45 0.04 22.90
CA LYS A 611 -26.61 -0.22 23.75
C LYS A 611 -27.40 1.04 24.04
N ARG A 612 -26.72 2.15 24.39
CA ARG A 612 -27.38 3.45 24.68
C ARG A 612 -28.11 4.02 23.47
N ILE A 613 -27.49 3.91 22.26
CA ILE A 613 -28.07 4.37 21.00
C ILE A 613 -29.27 3.50 20.61
N GLY A 614 -29.23 2.19 20.87
CA GLY A 614 -30.31 1.24 20.58
C GLY A 614 -31.59 1.50 21.37
N GLN A 615 -31.51 2.19 22.53
CA GLN A 615 -32.66 2.56 23.37
C GLN A 615 -33.37 3.84 22.88
N GLN A 616 -32.83 4.58 21.93
CA GLN A 616 -33.46 5.79 21.39
C GLN A 616 -34.47 5.43 20.29
N PRO A 617 -35.62 6.15 20.20
CA PRO A 617 -36.65 5.86 19.21
C PRO A 617 -36.08 5.91 17.77
N ARG A 618 -36.48 4.94 16.94
CA ARG A 618 -36.24 5.00 15.52
C ARG A 618 -36.99 6.19 14.93
N GLN A 619 -36.29 7.21 14.49
CA GLN A 619 -36.93 8.26 13.70
C GLN A 619 -37.49 7.62 12.44
N SER A 620 -38.80 7.83 12.20
CA SER A 620 -39.49 7.42 10.99
C SER A 620 -38.77 8.02 9.77
N SER A 621 -38.57 7.21 8.74
CA SER A 621 -37.93 7.55 7.46
C SER A 621 -38.63 8.74 6.80
N ASN A 622 -38.15 9.94 7.05
CA ASN A 622 -38.56 11.17 6.34
C ASN A 622 -37.34 12.00 5.87
N ASP A 623 -36.18 11.36 5.65
CA ASP A 623 -35.06 11.97 4.92
C ASP A 623 -34.95 11.31 3.53
N LYS A 624 -35.98 11.57 2.71
CA LYS A 624 -35.82 11.57 1.25
C LYS A 624 -35.60 13.03 0.86
N ASN A 625 -34.33 13.41 0.70
CA ASN A 625 -33.87 14.41 -0.26
C ASN A 625 -32.33 14.31 -0.36
#